data_b1906fb4cbaacdb74975a637b49a4d22
#
_entry.id   b1906fb4cbaacdb74975a637b49a4d22
#
_cell.length_a   1.000
_cell.length_b   1.000
_cell.length_c   1.000
_cell.angle_alpha   90.00
_cell.angle_beta   90.00
_cell.angle_gamma   90.00
#
_symmetry.space_group_name_H-M   'P 1'
#
loop_
_entity.id
_entity.type
_entity.pdbx_description
1 polymer ?
#
loop_
_entity_poly.entity_id
_entity_poly.type
_entity_poly.pdbx_seq_one_letter_code
_entity_poly.pdbx_strand_id
1 'polypeptide(L)'
;MTKAKIGQLLRTVPAIMVRITEQYNSKAVSNPPTKSELYDMTRWAWTAGLTHAQKAQVIIGVARVPKTVVGRVVSVYQIKKCDRVSHILPPQTRPNDPVVAADIRENVRVAFEGHPATSSTLLGKTVGNWFVDPRNRPTPFVYFNC
;
A
#
# COMPACT_ATOMS: atom_id res chain seq x y z
N MET A 1 -4.04 -1.96 -15.91
CA MET A 1 -5.15 -0.97 -15.86
C MET A 1 -4.58 0.44 -15.76
N THR A 2 -5.27 1.37 -16.35
CA THR A 2 -5.00 2.80 -16.19
C THR A 2 -5.56 3.29 -14.83
N LYS A 3 -5.11 4.47 -14.43
CA LYS A 3 -5.65 5.14 -13.24
C LYS A 3 -7.18 5.35 -13.36
N ALA A 4 -7.64 5.76 -14.55
CA ALA A 4 -9.07 5.97 -14.79
C ALA A 4 -9.89 4.68 -14.63
N LYS A 5 -9.36 3.56 -15.12
CA LYS A 5 -10.04 2.25 -14.99
C LYS A 5 -10.14 1.81 -13.54
N ILE A 6 -9.09 2.00 -12.75
CA ILE A 6 -9.11 1.70 -11.32
C ILE A 6 -10.15 2.57 -10.62
N GLY A 7 -10.18 3.87 -10.92
CA GLY A 7 -11.21 4.78 -10.38
C GLY A 7 -12.62 4.34 -10.72
N GLN A 8 -12.86 3.87 -11.95
CA GLN A 8 -14.16 3.35 -12.36
C GLN A 8 -14.56 2.11 -11.54
N LEU A 9 -13.62 1.18 -11.30
CA LEU A 9 -13.89 -0.03 -10.51
C LEU A 9 -14.16 0.30 -9.05
N LEU A 10 -13.50 1.30 -8.51
CA LEU A 10 -13.72 1.79 -7.14
C LEU A 10 -15.02 2.59 -7.02
N ARG A 11 -15.56 3.08 -8.14
CA ARG A 11 -16.75 3.96 -8.18
C ARG A 11 -16.51 5.20 -7.32
N THR A 12 -17.23 5.32 -6.19
CA THR A 12 -17.13 6.45 -5.25
C THR A 12 -16.35 6.09 -3.99
N VAL A 13 -15.84 4.87 -3.87
CA VAL A 13 -15.14 4.43 -2.66
C VAL A 13 -13.80 5.15 -2.53
N PRO A 14 -13.57 5.89 -1.44
CA PRO A 14 -12.27 6.52 -1.21
C PRO A 14 -11.21 5.46 -0.95
N ALA A 15 -10.09 5.54 -1.67
CA ALA A 15 -9.03 4.54 -1.56
C ALA A 15 -7.64 5.19 -1.64
N ILE A 16 -6.68 4.53 -1.04
CA ILE A 16 -5.26 4.79 -1.22
C ILE A 16 -4.60 3.55 -1.81
N MET A 17 -3.83 3.73 -2.88
CA MET A 17 -3.05 2.66 -3.50
C MET A 17 -1.58 2.90 -3.20
N VAL A 18 -0.90 1.87 -2.70
CA VAL A 18 0.48 1.96 -2.23
C VAL A 18 1.37 0.99 -3.01
N ARG A 19 2.60 1.44 -3.29
CA ARG A 19 3.61 0.65 -4.01
C ARG A 19 4.49 -0.07 -2.99
N ILE A 20 4.43 -1.40 -2.98
CA ILE A 20 5.17 -2.26 -2.05
C ILE A 20 6.17 -3.17 -2.78
N THR A 21 6.62 -2.76 -3.97
CA THR A 21 7.45 -3.58 -4.86
C THR A 21 8.68 -4.14 -4.17
N GLU A 22 9.46 -3.31 -3.49
CA GLU A 22 10.74 -3.74 -2.90
C GLU A 22 10.52 -4.75 -1.79
N GLN A 23 9.63 -4.45 -0.86
CA GLN A 23 9.34 -5.34 0.27
C GLN A 23 8.75 -6.68 -0.23
N TYR A 24 7.80 -6.61 -1.14
CA TYR A 24 7.13 -7.79 -1.67
C TYR A 24 8.09 -8.68 -2.46
N ASN A 25 8.85 -8.12 -3.40
CA ASN A 25 9.74 -8.90 -4.26
C ASN A 25 10.94 -9.44 -3.50
N SER A 26 11.46 -8.69 -2.54
CA SER A 26 12.54 -9.15 -1.66
C SER A 26 12.13 -10.40 -0.86
N LYS A 27 10.90 -10.43 -0.37
CA LYS A 27 10.37 -11.58 0.36
C LYS A 27 10.05 -12.75 -0.57
N ALA A 28 9.47 -12.48 -1.74
CA ALA A 28 9.04 -13.50 -2.70
C ALA A 28 10.19 -14.27 -3.36
N VAL A 29 11.46 -13.81 -3.25
CA VAL A 29 12.63 -14.54 -3.77
C VAL A 29 12.80 -15.88 -3.04
N SER A 30 12.57 -15.93 -1.73
CA SER A 30 12.74 -17.17 -0.94
C SER A 30 11.42 -17.91 -0.74
N ASN A 31 10.36 -17.20 -0.39
CA ASN A 31 9.02 -17.75 -0.19
C ASN A 31 8.00 -16.65 -0.43
N PRO A 32 6.79 -16.98 -0.92
CA PRO A 32 5.70 -16.00 -0.98
C PRO A 32 5.45 -15.38 0.41
N PRO A 33 5.14 -14.09 0.51
CA PRO A 33 4.78 -13.48 1.78
C PRO A 33 3.58 -14.19 2.41
N THR A 34 3.63 -14.40 3.72
CA THR A 34 2.46 -14.85 4.47
C THR A 34 1.38 -13.76 4.49
N LYS A 35 0.17 -14.12 4.87
CA LYS A 35 -0.93 -13.15 5.01
C LYS A 35 -0.56 -12.02 5.99
N SER A 36 0.08 -12.35 7.10
CA SER A 36 0.54 -11.38 8.09
C SER A 36 1.62 -10.46 7.56
N GLU A 37 2.61 -10.99 6.85
CA GLU A 37 3.67 -10.20 6.23
C GLU A 37 3.12 -9.26 5.16
N LEU A 38 2.22 -9.75 4.31
CA LEU A 38 1.58 -8.95 3.27
C LEU A 38 0.74 -7.80 3.86
N TYR A 39 0.02 -8.07 4.94
CA TYR A 39 -0.73 -7.08 5.68
C TYR A 39 0.19 -5.97 6.19
N ASP A 40 1.29 -6.34 6.85
CA ASP A 40 2.24 -5.37 7.39
C ASP A 40 2.94 -4.55 6.29
N MET A 41 3.31 -5.15 5.15
CA MET A 41 3.90 -4.43 4.01
C MET A 41 2.96 -3.37 3.46
N THR A 42 1.66 -3.67 3.42
CA THR A 42 0.66 -2.79 2.81
C THR A 42 0.27 -1.64 3.72
N ARG A 43 0.11 -1.89 5.02
CA ARG A 43 -0.48 -0.95 5.97
C ARG A 43 0.50 -0.02 6.69
N TRP A 44 1.80 -0.34 6.70
CA TRP A 44 2.72 0.27 7.66
C TRP A 44 3.62 1.35 7.07
N ALA A 45 3.62 2.49 7.79
CA ALA A 45 4.63 3.56 7.73
C ALA A 45 4.72 4.28 6.38
N TRP A 46 3.63 4.90 5.97
CA TRP A 46 3.58 5.73 4.76
C TRP A 46 3.76 7.22 5.09
N THR A 47 4.41 7.96 4.18
CA THR A 47 4.62 9.42 4.31
C THR A 47 3.39 10.24 3.96
N ALA A 48 2.24 9.62 3.81
CA ALA A 48 0.98 10.28 3.50
C ALA A 48 0.55 11.25 4.62
N GLY A 49 -0.09 12.36 4.24
CA GLY A 49 -0.68 13.28 5.21
C GLY A 49 -1.84 12.62 5.96
N LEU A 50 -1.87 12.78 7.28
CA LEU A 50 -2.84 12.10 8.13
C LEU A 50 -4.30 12.43 7.75
N THR A 51 -4.60 13.70 7.60
CA THR A 51 -5.99 14.14 7.32
C THR A 51 -6.50 13.56 6.00
N HIS A 52 -5.67 13.52 4.96
CA HIS A 52 -6.05 12.94 3.68
C HIS A 52 -6.14 11.42 3.76
N ALA A 53 -5.16 10.77 4.40
CA ALA A 53 -5.15 9.32 4.55
C ALA A 53 -6.36 8.79 5.33
N GLN A 54 -6.85 9.55 6.33
CA GLN A 54 -8.02 9.16 7.10
C GLN A 54 -9.33 9.16 6.30
N LYS A 55 -9.36 9.77 5.12
CA LYS A 55 -10.52 9.72 4.23
C LYS A 55 -10.63 8.39 3.48
N ALA A 56 -9.54 7.65 3.33
CA ALA A 56 -9.54 6.39 2.61
C ALA A 56 -10.28 5.30 3.40
N GLN A 57 -11.10 4.54 2.69
CA GLN A 57 -11.82 3.38 3.24
C GLN A 57 -11.16 2.06 2.85
N VAL A 58 -10.35 2.06 1.80
CA VAL A 58 -9.68 0.88 1.26
C VAL A 58 -8.21 1.22 1.01
N ILE A 59 -7.31 0.30 1.34
CA ILE A 59 -5.90 0.37 0.97
C ILE A 59 -5.55 -0.78 0.03
N ILE A 60 -4.86 -0.46 -1.06
CA ILE A 60 -4.54 -1.38 -2.15
C ILE A 60 -3.02 -1.46 -2.28
N GLY A 61 -2.47 -2.65 -2.10
CA GLY A 61 -1.04 -2.91 -2.27
C GLY A 61 -0.72 -3.38 -3.68
N VAL A 62 0.25 -2.74 -4.33
CA VAL A 62 0.70 -3.07 -5.69
C VAL A 62 2.18 -3.36 -5.68
N ALA A 63 2.57 -4.50 -6.27
CA ALA A 63 3.95 -4.86 -6.49
C ALA A 63 4.24 -5.01 -7.99
N ARG A 64 5.42 -4.54 -8.40
CA ARG A 64 5.87 -4.73 -9.79
C ARG A 64 6.19 -6.20 -10.03
N VAL A 65 5.70 -6.74 -11.15
CA VAL A 65 6.04 -8.10 -11.58
C VAL A 65 7.51 -8.12 -12.02
N PRO A 66 8.37 -9.01 -11.47
CA PRO A 66 9.78 -9.05 -11.82
C PRO A 66 10.01 -9.18 -13.33
N LYS A 67 11.03 -8.46 -13.84
CA LYS A 67 11.43 -8.42 -15.26
C LYS A 67 10.38 -7.80 -16.19
N THR A 68 9.40 -7.08 -15.65
CA THR A 68 8.39 -6.38 -16.44
C THR A 68 8.26 -4.93 -15.99
N VAL A 69 7.45 -4.15 -16.73
CA VAL A 69 7.10 -2.77 -16.37
C VAL A 69 5.66 -2.65 -15.88
N VAL A 70 5.04 -3.77 -15.54
CA VAL A 70 3.66 -3.80 -15.03
C VAL A 70 3.64 -4.19 -13.56
N GLY A 71 2.65 -3.65 -12.84
CA GLY A 71 2.35 -4.04 -11.47
C GLY A 71 1.20 -5.02 -11.39
N ARG A 72 1.04 -5.61 -10.23
CA ARG A 72 -0.11 -6.46 -9.89
C ARG A 72 -0.64 -6.05 -8.53
N VAL A 73 -1.95 -5.99 -8.41
CA VAL A 73 -2.60 -5.80 -7.12
C VAL A 73 -2.45 -7.10 -6.33
N VAL A 74 -1.69 -7.06 -5.25
CA VAL A 74 -1.38 -8.23 -4.41
C VAL A 74 -2.14 -8.23 -3.09
N SER A 75 -2.70 -7.08 -2.70
CA SER A 75 -3.45 -6.96 -1.45
C SER A 75 -4.52 -5.88 -1.55
N VAL A 76 -5.65 -6.12 -0.90
CA VAL A 76 -6.72 -5.12 -0.73
C VAL A 76 -7.30 -5.30 0.66
N TYR A 77 -7.31 -4.22 1.45
CA TYR A 77 -7.84 -4.25 2.82
C TYR A 77 -8.90 -3.17 3.03
N GLN A 78 -9.94 -3.53 3.74
CA GLN A 78 -10.91 -2.57 4.26
C GLN A 78 -10.31 -1.90 5.49
N ILE A 79 -10.18 -0.58 5.49
CA ILE A 79 -9.55 0.18 6.58
C ILE A 79 -10.56 0.32 7.73
N LYS A 80 -10.12 -0.01 8.94
CA LYS A 80 -10.85 0.26 10.18
C LYS A 80 -10.31 1.47 10.91
N LYS A 81 -8.99 1.71 10.82
CA LYS A 81 -8.33 2.79 11.52
C LYS A 81 -7.14 3.27 10.71
N CYS A 82 -6.95 4.59 10.66
CA CYS A 82 -5.75 5.23 10.13
C CYS A 82 -5.31 6.29 11.12
N ASP A 83 -4.06 6.25 11.56
CA ASP A 83 -3.51 7.20 12.51
C ASP A 83 -1.99 7.26 12.37
N ARG A 84 -1.35 8.12 13.15
CA ARG A 84 0.10 8.13 13.30
C ARG A 84 0.58 6.78 13.79
N VAL A 85 1.79 6.39 13.38
CA VAL A 85 2.36 5.06 13.68
C VAL A 85 2.38 4.74 15.18
N SER A 86 2.51 5.76 16.04
CA SER A 86 2.51 5.55 17.50
C SER A 86 1.16 5.05 18.05
N HIS A 87 0.08 5.24 17.32
CA HIS A 87 -1.28 4.86 17.72
C HIS A 87 -1.78 3.59 17.01
N ILE A 88 -0.93 2.97 16.22
CA ILE A 88 -1.27 1.76 15.44
C ILE A 88 -0.39 0.62 15.92
N LEU A 89 -0.97 -0.58 16.03
CA LEU A 89 -0.23 -1.78 16.42
C LEU A 89 0.94 -2.02 15.46
N PRO A 90 2.21 -2.06 15.96
CA PRO A 90 3.36 -2.20 15.09
C PRO A 90 3.43 -3.57 14.42
N PRO A 91 4.10 -3.68 13.26
CA PRO A 91 4.35 -4.96 12.62
C PRO A 91 5.32 -5.81 13.44
N GLN A 92 5.27 -7.13 13.23
CA GLN A 92 6.19 -8.06 13.89
C GLN A 92 7.64 -7.82 13.44
N THR A 93 7.85 -7.50 12.16
CA THR A 93 9.17 -7.18 11.61
C THR A 93 9.25 -5.68 11.35
N ARG A 94 10.17 -5.01 12.04
CA ARG A 94 10.39 -3.57 11.85
C ARG A 94 11.29 -3.31 10.64
N PRO A 95 11.08 -2.21 9.91
CA PRO A 95 11.97 -1.84 8.81
C PRO A 95 13.36 -1.49 9.34
N ASN A 96 14.40 -1.93 8.61
CA ASN A 96 15.79 -1.65 8.95
C ASN A 96 16.32 -0.34 8.32
N ASP A 97 15.50 0.33 7.51
CA ASP A 97 15.89 1.58 6.86
C ASP A 97 16.02 2.70 7.92
N PRO A 98 17.21 3.35 8.06
CA PRO A 98 17.41 4.39 9.05
C PRO A 98 16.48 5.61 8.87
N VAL A 99 16.15 5.98 7.64
CA VAL A 99 15.25 7.11 7.36
C VAL A 99 13.83 6.77 7.84
N VAL A 100 13.34 5.58 7.54
CA VAL A 100 12.03 5.11 8.01
C VAL A 100 12.01 5.02 9.53
N ALA A 101 13.06 4.51 10.14
CA ALA A 101 13.19 4.42 11.61
C ALA A 101 13.16 5.80 12.27
N ALA A 102 13.85 6.79 11.69
CA ALA A 102 13.83 8.17 12.17
C ALA A 102 12.44 8.79 12.08
N ASP A 103 11.76 8.62 10.95
CA ASP A 103 10.40 9.12 10.74
C ASP A 103 9.40 8.49 11.72
N ILE A 104 9.58 7.23 12.06
CA ILE A 104 8.74 6.54 13.06
C ILE A 104 8.98 7.14 14.43
N ARG A 105 10.23 7.38 14.83
CA ARG A 105 10.55 8.02 16.12
C ARG A 105 9.97 9.42 16.22
N GLU A 106 9.98 10.19 15.13
CA GLU A 106 9.40 11.53 15.06
C GLU A 106 7.88 11.52 14.88
N ASN A 107 7.29 10.33 14.68
CA ASN A 107 5.85 10.14 14.51
C ASN A 107 5.26 10.94 13.34
N VAL A 108 6.00 11.02 12.22
CA VAL A 108 5.57 11.75 11.00
C VAL A 108 4.95 10.86 9.95
N ARG A 109 4.99 9.54 10.14
CA ARG A 109 4.38 8.57 9.22
C ARG A 109 3.02 8.10 9.73
N VAL A 110 2.18 7.66 8.80
CA VAL A 110 0.86 7.10 9.10
C VAL A 110 0.84 5.59 8.83
N ALA A 111 -0.06 4.90 9.51
CA ALA A 111 -0.29 3.48 9.30
C ALA A 111 -1.79 3.18 9.38
N PHE A 112 -2.16 1.99 8.93
CA PHE A 112 -3.54 1.57 8.83
C PHE A 112 -3.75 0.26 9.60
N GLU A 113 -4.95 0.06 10.10
CA GLU A 113 -5.47 -1.22 10.59
C GLU A 113 -6.72 -1.55 9.81
N GLY A 114 -6.90 -2.82 9.47
CA GLY A 114 -8.06 -3.27 8.72
C GLY A 114 -8.10 -4.79 8.57
N HIS A 115 -8.94 -5.24 7.66
CA HIS A 115 -9.09 -6.66 7.35
C HIS A 115 -9.20 -6.86 5.83
N PRO A 116 -8.90 -8.08 5.32
CA PRO A 116 -8.98 -8.35 3.89
C PRO A 116 -10.36 -7.99 3.31
N ALA A 117 -10.36 -7.31 2.17
CA ALA A 117 -11.57 -7.02 1.42
C ALA A 117 -11.94 -8.24 0.58
N THR A 118 -12.81 -9.10 1.10
CA THR A 118 -13.15 -10.40 0.51
C THR A 118 -13.89 -10.31 -0.83
N SER A 119 -14.52 -9.18 -1.12
CA SER A 119 -15.28 -8.96 -2.35
C SER A 119 -14.57 -8.07 -3.37
N SER A 120 -13.27 -7.84 -3.21
CA SER A 120 -12.54 -6.95 -4.10
C SER A 120 -12.33 -7.57 -5.48
N THR A 121 -12.78 -6.86 -6.51
CA THR A 121 -12.54 -7.21 -7.91
C THR A 121 -11.17 -6.77 -8.40
N LEU A 122 -10.44 -5.98 -7.59
CA LEU A 122 -9.12 -5.46 -7.95
C LEU A 122 -8.00 -6.47 -7.73
N LEU A 123 -8.16 -7.40 -6.79
CA LEU A 123 -7.11 -8.36 -6.44
C LEU A 123 -6.68 -9.18 -7.66
N GLY A 124 -5.37 -9.22 -7.92
CA GLY A 124 -4.80 -9.92 -9.08
C GLY A 124 -4.80 -9.13 -10.38
N LYS A 125 -5.45 -7.99 -10.45
CA LYS A 125 -5.47 -7.13 -11.64
C LYS A 125 -4.11 -6.48 -11.88
N THR A 126 -3.79 -6.22 -13.14
CA THR A 126 -2.53 -5.57 -13.52
C THR A 126 -2.65 -4.06 -13.48
N VAL A 127 -1.58 -3.39 -13.06
CA VAL A 127 -1.46 -1.93 -13.03
C VAL A 127 -0.29 -1.53 -13.92
N GLY A 128 -0.47 -0.53 -14.76
CA GLY A 128 0.55 -0.09 -15.71
C GLY A 128 1.76 0.59 -15.04
N ASN A 129 2.76 0.88 -15.87
CA ASN A 129 4.01 1.49 -15.42
C ASN A 129 3.83 2.90 -14.84
N TRP A 130 2.71 3.56 -15.11
CA TRP A 130 2.41 4.89 -14.57
C TRP A 130 2.48 4.93 -13.03
N PHE A 131 2.25 3.79 -12.37
CA PHE A 131 2.31 3.69 -10.91
C PHE A 131 3.56 2.99 -10.41
N VAL A 132 3.98 1.87 -11.05
CA VAL A 132 5.05 1.03 -10.52
C VAL A 132 6.46 1.52 -10.85
N ASP A 133 6.61 2.38 -11.84
CA ASP A 133 7.89 3.00 -12.17
C ASP A 133 8.07 4.28 -11.36
N PRO A 134 9.06 4.36 -10.45
CA PRO A 134 9.31 5.57 -9.65
C PRO A 134 9.59 6.82 -10.48
N ARG A 135 10.03 6.67 -11.74
CA ARG A 135 10.26 7.82 -12.65
C ARG A 135 8.94 8.44 -13.11
N ASN A 136 7.88 7.63 -13.23
CA ASN A 136 6.56 8.08 -13.63
C ASN A 136 5.72 8.52 -12.41
N ARG A 137 5.99 7.94 -11.24
CA ARG A 137 5.30 8.24 -10.00
C ARG A 137 6.31 8.30 -8.85
N PRO A 138 6.87 9.50 -8.54
CA PRO A 138 7.88 9.64 -7.47
C PRO A 138 7.35 9.28 -6.09
N THR A 139 6.07 9.62 -5.79
CA THR A 139 5.46 9.23 -4.52
C THR A 139 4.98 7.78 -4.58
N PRO A 140 5.17 6.99 -3.49
CA PRO A 140 4.81 5.58 -3.50
C PRO A 140 3.32 5.30 -3.28
N PHE A 141 2.48 6.32 -3.34
CA PHE A 141 1.03 6.18 -3.15
C PHE A 141 0.25 7.13 -4.04
N VAL A 142 -1.02 6.79 -4.27
CA VAL A 142 -1.98 7.63 -4.99
C VAL A 142 -3.36 7.45 -4.38
N TYR A 143 -4.14 8.53 -4.35
CA TYR A 143 -5.51 8.51 -3.84
C TYR A 143 -6.54 8.41 -4.97
N PHE A 144 -7.67 7.79 -4.63
CA PHE A 144 -8.88 7.74 -5.46
C PHE A 144 -10.07 8.20 -4.65
N ASN A 145 -10.90 9.07 -5.21
CA ASN A 145 -12.18 9.50 -4.64
C ASN A 145 -12.09 10.15 -3.24
N CYS A 146 -10.96 10.73 -2.91
CA CYS A 146 -10.80 11.41 -1.62
C CYS A 146 -9.86 12.62 -1.63
#